data_9133baf973ccad4bddcc41bac5b1bbe2
#
_entry.id   9133baf973ccad4bddcc41bac5b1bbe2
#
_cell.length_a   1.000
_cell.length_b   1.000
_cell.length_c   1.000
_cell.angle_alpha   90.00
_cell.angle_beta   90.00
_cell.angle_gamma   90.00
#
_symmetry.space_group_name_H-M   'P 1'
#
loop_
_entity.id
_entity.type
_entity.pdbx_description
1 polymer ?
#
loop_
_entity_poly.entity_id
_entity_poly.type
_entity_poly.pdbx_seq_one_letter_code
_entity_poly.pdbx_strand_id
1 'polypeptide(L)'
;MPSSSSVRGSSAVRALLGLAGALLVCGPAHADQQQDPGLKAVVQQAIGEAECFTDQYDSAVWYTLMEPRLRKLVKERDERLEILKQVYCETHRAGQSRLPPGLVMGVIEIESRFERYAVSSAAAVGLMQVMPFWPEKLGMHRYELVRVAPNIRMGCAILRFYLQYEHNDVRKALARYNGSIGRRDYPDKVIYAWTRWNGADDLGFPPLQTRTGASATGTSPRATP
;
A
#
# COMPACT_ATOMS: atom_id res chain seq x y z
N MET A 1 -12.62 74.76 31.88
CA MET A 1 -11.62 73.90 32.55
C MET A 1 -12.24 72.56 32.78
N PRO A 2 -11.81 71.59 32.09
CA PRO A 2 -11.85 70.23 32.61
C PRO A 2 -10.56 69.49 32.33
N SER A 3 -10.31 68.55 33.22
CA SER A 3 -9.13 67.71 33.39
C SER A 3 -9.06 66.59 32.37
N SER A 4 -7.86 66.42 31.89
CA SER A 4 -7.44 65.30 31.06
C SER A 4 -7.24 63.99 31.88
N SER A 5 -7.84 62.90 31.45
CA SER A 5 -7.54 61.56 31.96
C SER A 5 -6.87 60.71 30.84
N SER A 6 -5.60 60.45 31.06
CA SER A 6 -4.76 59.59 30.25
C SER A 6 -5.13 58.15 30.47
N VAL A 7 -5.54 57.41 29.41
CA VAL A 7 -5.68 55.94 29.41
C VAL A 7 -4.50 55.35 28.67
N ARG A 8 -3.68 54.60 29.41
CA ARG A 8 -2.56 53.82 28.87
C ARG A 8 -3.09 52.60 28.13
N GLY A 9 -2.83 52.55 26.82
CA GLY A 9 -3.09 51.40 26.00
C GLY A 9 -2.04 50.29 26.24
N SER A 10 -2.50 49.15 26.67
CA SER A 10 -1.67 47.93 26.84
C SER A 10 -1.59 47.22 25.50
N SER A 11 -0.42 47.21 24.89
CA SER A 11 -0.13 46.47 23.65
C SER A 11 -0.03 44.97 23.94
N ALA A 12 -1.09 44.24 23.64
CA ALA A 12 -1.05 42.77 23.61
C ALA A 12 -0.36 42.30 22.33
N VAL A 13 0.87 41.87 22.45
CA VAL A 13 1.61 41.17 21.39
C VAL A 13 0.94 39.80 21.19
N ARG A 14 0.17 39.65 20.12
CA ARG A 14 -0.31 38.35 19.67
C ARG A 14 0.84 37.61 19.01
N ALA A 15 1.37 36.60 19.70
CA ALA A 15 2.27 35.63 19.12
C ALA A 15 1.47 34.78 18.11
N LEU A 16 1.72 35.00 16.82
CA LEU A 16 1.31 34.14 15.74
C LEU A 16 2.19 32.86 15.79
N LEU A 17 1.66 31.79 16.40
CA LEU A 17 2.20 30.47 16.23
C LEU A 17 1.97 30.03 14.76
N GLY A 18 3.01 30.18 13.96
CA GLY A 18 3.06 29.61 12.62
C GLY A 18 3.00 28.08 12.69
N LEU A 19 1.87 27.49 12.33
CA LEU A 19 1.80 26.08 11.96
C LEU A 19 2.68 25.91 10.71
N ALA A 20 3.92 25.48 10.90
CA ALA A 20 4.74 24.95 9.81
C ALA A 20 4.10 23.63 9.35
N GLY A 21 3.17 23.72 8.41
CA GLY A 21 2.70 22.57 7.66
C GLY A 21 3.89 21.94 6.96
N ALA A 22 4.30 20.76 7.42
CA ALA A 22 5.25 19.94 6.71
C ALA A 22 4.63 19.59 5.34
N LEU A 23 4.97 20.36 4.32
CA LEU A 23 4.81 19.99 2.93
C LEU A 23 5.62 18.70 2.74
N LEU A 24 4.95 17.56 2.80
CA LEU A 24 5.46 16.31 2.28
C LEU A 24 5.67 16.55 0.78
N VAL A 25 6.88 16.94 0.42
CA VAL A 25 7.33 17.03 -0.95
C VAL A 25 7.24 15.60 -1.48
N CYS A 26 6.22 15.34 -2.29
CA CYS A 26 6.08 14.11 -3.06
C CYS A 26 7.28 14.06 -4.01
N GLY A 27 8.29 13.26 -3.62
CA GLY A 27 9.60 13.25 -4.26
C GLY A 27 9.57 12.61 -5.66
N PRO A 28 10.71 12.56 -6.34
CA PRO A 28 10.87 12.12 -7.74
C PRO A 28 10.43 10.67 -8.02
N ALA A 29 10.17 9.87 -7.01
CA ALA A 29 9.80 8.46 -7.15
C ALA A 29 8.45 8.22 -7.85
N HIS A 30 7.48 9.16 -7.77
CA HIS A 30 6.25 9.03 -8.55
C HIS A 30 6.47 9.39 -10.03
N ALA A 31 7.45 10.24 -10.33
CA ALA A 31 7.86 10.51 -11.70
C ALA A 31 8.51 9.28 -12.36
N ASP A 32 9.26 8.49 -11.58
CA ASP A 32 9.88 7.24 -12.04
C ASP A 32 8.82 6.18 -12.39
N GLN A 33 7.81 5.98 -11.53
CA GLN A 33 6.66 5.12 -11.86
C GLN A 33 5.95 5.54 -13.14
N GLN A 34 5.79 6.84 -13.36
CA GLN A 34 5.07 7.36 -14.52
C GLN A 34 5.80 7.06 -15.84
N GLN A 35 7.09 6.92 -15.82
CA GLN A 35 7.93 6.76 -17.02
C GLN A 35 8.33 5.31 -17.29
N ASP A 36 8.08 4.36 -16.37
CA ASP A 36 8.45 2.97 -16.56
C ASP A 36 7.52 2.23 -17.53
N PRO A 37 7.98 1.90 -18.75
CA PRO A 37 7.16 1.20 -19.75
C PRO A 37 6.89 -0.26 -19.35
N GLY A 38 7.79 -0.89 -18.61
CA GLY A 38 7.62 -2.26 -18.11
C GLY A 38 6.49 -2.33 -17.09
N LEU A 39 6.45 -1.37 -16.15
CA LEU A 39 5.37 -1.27 -15.20
C LEU A 39 4.04 -0.98 -15.88
N LYS A 40 4.01 -0.09 -16.90
CA LYS A 40 2.80 0.17 -17.67
C LYS A 40 2.25 -1.11 -18.33
N ALA A 41 3.10 -1.90 -18.97
CA ALA A 41 2.70 -3.14 -19.64
C ALA A 41 2.08 -4.15 -18.63
N VAL A 42 2.70 -4.32 -17.45
CA VAL A 42 2.19 -5.21 -16.40
C VAL A 42 0.83 -4.75 -15.86
N VAL A 43 0.66 -3.46 -15.60
CA VAL A 43 -0.64 -2.92 -15.13
C VAL A 43 -1.70 -3.06 -16.21
N GLN A 44 -1.37 -2.82 -17.48
CA GLN A 44 -2.30 -3.00 -18.60
C GLN A 44 -2.76 -4.46 -18.74
N GLN A 45 -1.85 -5.43 -18.62
CA GLN A 45 -2.18 -6.86 -18.66
C GLN A 45 -3.07 -7.28 -17.47
N ALA A 46 -2.84 -6.69 -16.28
CA ALA A 46 -3.60 -7.02 -15.08
C ALA A 46 -5.08 -6.63 -15.17
N ILE A 47 -5.43 -5.60 -15.98
CA ILE A 47 -6.80 -5.10 -16.09
C ILE A 47 -7.73 -6.07 -16.84
N GLY A 48 -7.19 -7.02 -17.63
CA GLY A 48 -7.98 -8.10 -18.24
C GLY A 48 -8.75 -8.90 -17.19
N GLU A 49 -9.95 -9.34 -17.54
CA GLU A 49 -10.84 -10.09 -16.66
C GLU A 49 -10.22 -11.40 -16.20
N ALA A 50 -10.38 -11.74 -14.91
CA ALA A 50 -10.04 -13.02 -14.35
C ALA A 50 -11.22 -13.55 -13.52
N GLU A 51 -11.73 -14.72 -13.88
CA GLU A 51 -12.50 -15.54 -12.96
C GLU A 51 -11.56 -16.04 -11.86
N CYS A 52 -11.91 -15.78 -10.59
CA CYS A 52 -10.92 -15.88 -9.53
C CYS A 52 -11.15 -16.98 -8.51
N PHE A 53 -12.31 -17.62 -8.49
CA PHE A 53 -12.57 -18.74 -7.60
C PHE A 53 -12.52 -20.07 -8.38
N THR A 54 -11.39 -20.74 -8.32
CA THR A 54 -11.23 -22.10 -8.84
C THR A 54 -11.61 -23.16 -7.80
N ASP A 55 -11.56 -22.78 -6.51
CA ASP A 55 -11.93 -23.63 -5.39
C ASP A 55 -12.85 -22.91 -4.41
N GLN A 56 -14.05 -23.48 -4.21
CA GLN A 56 -15.03 -22.93 -3.26
C GLN A 56 -14.63 -23.10 -1.79
N TYR A 57 -13.80 -24.12 -1.48
CA TYR A 57 -13.35 -24.35 -0.10
C TYR A 57 -12.33 -23.31 0.33
N ASP A 58 -11.37 -22.99 -0.52
CA ASP A 58 -10.36 -21.96 -0.26
C ASP A 58 -11.02 -20.60 -0.05
N SER A 59 -12.02 -20.27 -0.88
CA SER A 59 -12.76 -19.03 -0.73
C SER A 59 -13.56 -18.99 0.59
N ALA A 60 -14.19 -20.10 0.98
CA ALA A 60 -14.94 -20.17 2.23
C ALA A 60 -14.02 -19.99 3.44
N VAL A 61 -12.86 -20.62 3.46
CA VAL A 61 -11.85 -20.44 4.51
C VAL A 61 -11.37 -19.01 4.57
N TRP A 62 -11.05 -18.41 3.41
CA TRP A 62 -10.63 -17.02 3.31
C TRP A 62 -11.66 -16.05 3.92
N TYR A 63 -12.92 -16.13 3.52
CA TYR A 63 -13.97 -15.27 4.07
C TYR A 63 -14.17 -15.50 5.57
N THR A 64 -14.18 -16.75 6.03
CA THR A 64 -14.36 -17.07 7.45
C THR A 64 -13.27 -16.45 8.33
N LEU A 65 -12.03 -16.42 7.85
CA LEU A 65 -10.91 -15.87 8.60
C LEU A 65 -10.85 -14.33 8.52
N MET A 66 -11.16 -13.73 7.37
CA MET A 66 -10.87 -12.32 7.11
C MET A 66 -12.07 -11.40 7.36
N GLU A 67 -13.31 -11.84 7.12
CA GLU A 67 -14.50 -10.99 7.31
C GLU A 67 -14.63 -10.46 8.73
N PRO A 68 -14.48 -11.27 9.81
CA PRO A 68 -14.60 -10.75 11.17
C PRO A 68 -13.53 -9.70 11.53
N ARG A 69 -12.36 -9.78 10.90
CA ARG A 69 -11.26 -8.80 11.09
C ARG A 69 -11.57 -7.50 10.34
N LEU A 70 -11.98 -7.61 9.07
CA LEU A 70 -12.28 -6.45 8.23
C LEU A 70 -13.53 -5.69 8.70
N ARG A 71 -14.52 -6.36 9.33
CA ARG A 71 -15.74 -5.75 9.88
C ARG A 71 -15.47 -4.67 10.93
N LYS A 72 -14.31 -4.70 11.57
CA LYS A 72 -13.90 -3.66 12.52
C LYS A 72 -13.57 -2.35 11.82
N LEU A 73 -13.15 -2.40 10.56
CA LEU A 73 -12.68 -1.28 9.77
C LEU A 73 -13.73 -0.80 8.75
N VAL A 74 -14.34 -1.73 8.03
CA VAL A 74 -15.37 -1.44 7.01
C VAL A 74 -16.73 -1.86 7.54
N LYS A 75 -17.69 -0.95 7.61
CA LYS A 75 -19.03 -1.21 8.22
C LYS A 75 -19.98 -1.89 7.26
N GLU A 76 -19.94 -1.49 5.97
CA GLU A 76 -20.82 -2.02 4.95
C GLU A 76 -20.42 -3.45 4.56
N ARG A 77 -21.37 -4.39 4.66
CA ARG A 77 -21.11 -5.81 4.44
C ARG A 77 -20.71 -6.11 3.00
N ASP A 78 -21.42 -5.53 2.05
CA ASP A 78 -21.19 -5.80 0.63
C ASP A 78 -19.84 -5.27 0.19
N GLU A 79 -19.42 -4.11 0.68
CA GLU A 79 -18.09 -3.56 0.44
C GLU A 79 -16.99 -4.45 1.03
N ARG A 80 -17.17 -4.98 2.26
CA ARG A 80 -16.22 -5.94 2.84
C ARG A 80 -16.05 -7.17 1.97
N LEU A 81 -17.18 -7.76 1.53
CA LEU A 81 -17.14 -8.97 0.70
C LEU A 81 -16.49 -8.69 -0.66
N GLU A 82 -16.78 -7.52 -1.25
CA GLU A 82 -16.14 -7.10 -2.51
C GLU A 82 -14.63 -6.93 -2.34
N ILE A 83 -14.17 -6.25 -1.28
CA ILE A 83 -12.74 -6.10 -0.98
C ILE A 83 -12.06 -7.47 -0.79
N LEU A 84 -12.64 -8.34 0.04
CA LEU A 84 -12.07 -9.66 0.30
C LEU A 84 -12.03 -10.52 -0.96
N LYS A 85 -13.11 -10.50 -1.75
CA LYS A 85 -13.15 -11.17 -3.05
C LYS A 85 -12.00 -10.70 -3.93
N GLN A 86 -11.86 -9.39 -4.09
CA GLN A 86 -10.88 -8.84 -5.01
C GLN A 86 -9.44 -9.09 -4.54
N VAL A 87 -9.15 -9.00 -3.24
CA VAL A 87 -7.83 -9.36 -2.70
C VAL A 87 -7.53 -10.83 -2.97
N TYR A 88 -8.48 -11.74 -2.69
CA TYR A 88 -8.29 -13.17 -2.99
C TYR A 88 -7.96 -13.39 -4.48
N CYS A 89 -8.76 -12.81 -5.37
CA CYS A 89 -8.59 -12.91 -6.81
C CYS A 89 -7.20 -12.47 -7.28
N GLU A 90 -6.77 -11.31 -6.84
CA GLU A 90 -5.50 -10.77 -7.31
C GLU A 90 -4.28 -11.48 -6.70
N THR A 91 -4.43 -12.06 -5.53
CA THR A 91 -3.33 -12.82 -4.89
C THR A 91 -3.18 -14.24 -5.42
N HIS A 92 -4.26 -14.83 -5.96
CA HIS A 92 -4.31 -16.19 -6.53
C HIS A 92 -4.38 -16.22 -8.06
N ARG A 93 -4.09 -15.10 -8.73
CA ARG A 93 -4.21 -14.98 -10.17
C ARG A 93 -3.31 -16.00 -10.90
N ALA A 94 -3.92 -16.84 -11.75
CA ALA A 94 -3.20 -17.84 -12.53
C ALA A 94 -2.18 -17.19 -13.47
N GLY A 95 -1.02 -17.85 -13.64
CA GLY A 95 0.03 -17.37 -14.54
C GLY A 95 0.85 -16.17 -14.05
N GLN A 96 0.57 -15.67 -12.84
CA GLN A 96 1.35 -14.57 -12.24
C GLN A 96 2.06 -15.04 -10.96
N SER A 97 3.14 -14.33 -10.60
CA SER A 97 3.80 -14.55 -9.31
C SER A 97 2.83 -14.27 -8.16
N ARG A 98 2.82 -15.17 -7.18
CA ARG A 98 1.92 -15.08 -6.03
C ARG A 98 2.24 -13.85 -5.18
N LEU A 99 1.18 -13.15 -4.74
CA LEU A 99 1.26 -12.14 -3.69
C LEU A 99 0.71 -12.74 -2.39
N PRO A 100 1.38 -12.56 -1.24
CA PRO A 100 0.77 -12.92 0.03
C PRO A 100 -0.50 -12.08 0.29
N PRO A 101 -1.67 -12.70 0.53
CA PRO A 101 -2.90 -11.96 0.80
C PRO A 101 -2.78 -11.02 2.00
N GLY A 102 -2.12 -11.45 3.07
CA GLY A 102 -1.87 -10.63 4.25
C GLY A 102 -1.02 -9.40 3.96
N LEU A 103 -0.05 -9.48 3.04
CA LEU A 103 0.73 -8.32 2.60
C LEU A 103 -0.17 -7.31 1.88
N VAL A 104 -1.05 -7.76 0.99
CA VAL A 104 -1.99 -6.87 0.27
C VAL A 104 -2.95 -6.19 1.26
N MET A 105 -3.51 -6.95 2.22
CA MET A 105 -4.34 -6.40 3.28
C MET A 105 -3.58 -5.35 4.11
N GLY A 106 -2.30 -5.62 4.44
CA GLY A 106 -1.43 -4.69 5.13
C GLY A 106 -1.17 -3.40 4.35
N VAL A 107 -0.95 -3.50 3.04
CA VAL A 107 -0.83 -2.31 2.16
C VAL A 107 -2.11 -1.49 2.19
N ILE A 108 -3.28 -2.10 1.97
CA ILE A 108 -4.57 -1.39 1.98
C ILE A 108 -4.81 -0.70 3.33
N GLU A 109 -4.47 -1.37 4.44
CA GLU A 109 -4.63 -0.80 5.78
C GLU A 109 -3.77 0.46 5.97
N ILE A 110 -2.52 0.44 5.52
CA ILE A 110 -1.61 1.59 5.68
C ILE A 110 -1.90 2.71 4.69
N GLU A 111 -2.31 2.38 3.47
CA GLU A 111 -2.59 3.37 2.43
C GLU A 111 -3.89 4.14 2.67
N SER A 112 -4.97 3.47 3.02
CA SER A 112 -6.30 4.09 3.09
C SER A 112 -7.10 3.74 4.35
N ARG A 113 -6.62 2.83 5.20
CA ARG A 113 -7.41 2.22 6.29
C ARG A 113 -8.71 1.59 5.78
N PHE A 114 -8.67 1.04 4.57
CA PHE A 114 -9.81 0.50 3.81
C PHE A 114 -10.87 1.54 3.40
N GLU A 115 -10.51 2.82 3.38
CA GLU A 115 -11.41 3.87 2.88
C GLU A 115 -11.30 3.98 1.35
N ARG A 116 -12.32 3.50 0.63
CA ARG A 116 -12.31 3.45 -0.85
C ARG A 116 -12.29 4.82 -1.52
N TYR A 117 -12.73 5.86 -0.82
CA TYR A 117 -12.76 7.23 -1.33
C TYR A 117 -11.59 8.08 -0.85
N ALA A 118 -10.62 7.47 -0.17
CA ALA A 118 -9.45 8.18 0.32
C ALA A 118 -8.69 8.86 -0.82
N VAL A 119 -8.32 10.12 -0.61
CA VAL A 119 -7.47 10.89 -1.53
C VAL A 119 -6.33 11.51 -0.72
N SER A 120 -5.09 11.23 -1.10
CA SER A 120 -3.92 11.80 -0.45
C SER A 120 -3.61 13.22 -0.93
N SER A 121 -2.74 13.93 -0.21
CA SER A 121 -2.20 15.23 -0.65
C SER A 121 -1.44 15.16 -1.98
N ALA A 122 -0.93 13.98 -2.35
CA ALA A 122 -0.28 13.70 -3.62
C ALA A 122 -1.27 13.28 -4.72
N ALA A 123 -2.59 13.36 -4.45
CA ALA A 123 -3.66 12.93 -5.33
C ALA A 123 -3.75 11.41 -5.61
N ALA A 124 -3.08 10.57 -4.82
CA ALA A 124 -3.30 9.12 -4.86
C ALA A 124 -4.71 8.79 -4.37
N VAL A 125 -5.36 7.79 -4.96
CA VAL A 125 -6.80 7.53 -4.77
C VAL A 125 -7.08 6.08 -4.38
N GLY A 126 -8.01 5.91 -3.47
CA GLY A 126 -8.69 4.65 -3.16
C GLY A 126 -7.92 3.73 -2.24
N LEU A 127 -8.36 2.47 -2.18
CA LEU A 127 -7.91 1.46 -1.22
C LEU A 127 -6.39 1.26 -1.18
N MET A 128 -5.76 1.15 -2.34
CA MET A 128 -4.32 0.96 -2.48
C MET A 128 -3.58 2.23 -2.90
N GLN A 129 -4.22 3.41 -2.81
CA GLN A 129 -3.65 4.72 -3.12
C GLN A 129 -2.93 4.75 -4.47
N VAL A 130 -3.65 4.36 -5.51
CA VAL A 130 -3.15 4.34 -6.88
C VAL A 130 -3.13 5.75 -7.46
N MET A 131 -2.04 6.10 -8.16
CA MET A 131 -1.90 7.42 -8.77
C MET A 131 -2.82 7.58 -9.99
N PRO A 132 -3.50 8.75 -10.17
CA PRO A 132 -4.49 8.97 -11.23
C PRO A 132 -3.94 8.87 -12.65
N PHE A 133 -2.66 9.04 -12.87
CA PHE A 133 -2.06 8.88 -14.20
C PHE A 133 -2.14 7.43 -14.71
N TRP A 134 -2.33 6.43 -13.83
CA TRP A 134 -2.43 5.03 -14.25
C TRP A 134 -3.68 4.77 -15.09
N PRO A 135 -4.93 5.04 -14.62
CA PRO A 135 -6.10 4.88 -15.49
C PRO A 135 -6.01 5.74 -16.76
N GLU A 136 -5.53 6.98 -16.69
CA GLU A 136 -5.39 7.85 -17.84
C GLU A 136 -4.47 7.23 -18.92
N LYS A 137 -3.31 6.68 -18.54
CA LYS A 137 -2.40 5.98 -19.46
C LYS A 137 -2.99 4.71 -20.08
N LEU A 138 -4.00 4.14 -19.44
CA LEU A 138 -4.67 2.92 -19.88
C LEU A 138 -5.98 3.23 -20.63
N GLY A 139 -6.28 4.51 -20.89
CA GLY A 139 -7.51 4.94 -21.55
C GLY A 139 -8.77 4.75 -20.68
N MET A 140 -8.61 4.71 -19.37
CA MET A 140 -9.68 4.56 -18.40
C MET A 140 -9.96 5.88 -17.69
N HIS A 141 -11.16 6.02 -17.13
CA HIS A 141 -11.52 7.21 -16.36
C HIS A 141 -10.93 7.17 -14.94
N ARG A 142 -10.57 8.33 -14.39
CA ARG A 142 -10.03 8.47 -13.04
C ARG A 142 -10.97 7.93 -11.95
N TYR A 143 -12.29 7.99 -12.15
CA TYR A 143 -13.26 7.47 -11.19
C TYR A 143 -13.17 5.94 -10.99
N GLU A 144 -12.51 5.22 -11.90
CA GLU A 144 -12.24 3.79 -11.70
C GLU A 144 -11.42 3.53 -10.43
N LEU A 145 -10.64 4.50 -9.97
CA LEU A 145 -9.82 4.36 -8.76
C LEU A 145 -10.63 4.36 -7.44
N VAL A 146 -11.88 4.81 -7.44
CA VAL A 146 -12.75 4.68 -6.26
C VAL A 146 -13.56 3.39 -6.26
N ARG A 147 -13.46 2.59 -7.33
CA ARG A 147 -14.06 1.26 -7.40
C ARG A 147 -13.11 0.22 -6.84
N VAL A 148 -13.64 -0.70 -6.04
CA VAL A 148 -12.85 -1.71 -5.32
C VAL A 148 -12.00 -2.55 -6.29
N ALA A 149 -12.65 -3.16 -7.29
CA ALA A 149 -11.96 -4.10 -8.17
C ALA A 149 -10.85 -3.45 -9.02
N PRO A 150 -11.05 -2.33 -9.75
CA PRO A 150 -9.99 -1.69 -10.51
C PRO A 150 -8.84 -1.20 -9.63
N ASN A 151 -9.14 -0.63 -8.45
CA ASN A 151 -8.12 -0.09 -7.56
C ASN A 151 -7.20 -1.20 -7.03
N ILE A 152 -7.77 -2.27 -6.45
CA ILE A 152 -6.98 -3.39 -5.91
C ILE A 152 -6.19 -4.08 -7.03
N ARG A 153 -6.79 -4.25 -8.20
CA ARG A 153 -6.12 -4.86 -9.35
C ARG A 153 -4.89 -4.07 -9.79
N MET A 154 -5.02 -2.76 -9.96
CA MET A 154 -3.89 -1.90 -10.33
C MET A 154 -2.83 -1.88 -9.23
N GLY A 155 -3.22 -1.71 -7.97
CA GLY A 155 -2.30 -1.71 -6.84
C GLY A 155 -1.53 -3.02 -6.70
N CYS A 156 -2.20 -4.17 -6.84
CA CYS A 156 -1.55 -5.48 -6.81
C CYS A 156 -0.58 -5.69 -7.99
N ALA A 157 -0.93 -5.20 -9.20
CA ALA A 157 -0.05 -5.27 -10.35
C ALA A 157 1.24 -4.46 -10.13
N ILE A 158 1.11 -3.24 -9.61
CA ILE A 158 2.24 -2.37 -9.27
C ILE A 158 3.11 -3.00 -8.17
N LEU A 159 2.49 -3.53 -7.11
CA LEU A 159 3.22 -4.18 -6.02
C LEU A 159 3.98 -5.42 -6.51
N ARG A 160 3.34 -6.24 -7.34
CA ARG A 160 3.95 -7.44 -7.93
C ARG A 160 5.14 -7.09 -8.81
N PHE A 161 5.00 -6.06 -9.64
CA PHE A 161 6.10 -5.56 -10.46
C PHE A 161 7.32 -5.18 -9.58
N TYR A 162 7.13 -4.43 -8.52
CA TYR A 162 8.23 -4.04 -7.65
C TYR A 162 8.82 -5.20 -6.83
N LEU A 163 8.01 -6.19 -6.44
CA LEU A 163 8.54 -7.41 -5.82
C LEU A 163 9.46 -8.16 -6.78
N GLN A 164 9.08 -8.29 -8.05
CA GLN A 164 9.94 -8.91 -9.08
C GLN A 164 11.20 -8.08 -9.32
N TYR A 165 11.05 -6.77 -9.49
CA TYR A 165 12.16 -5.85 -9.71
C TYR A 165 13.20 -5.88 -8.58
N GLU A 166 12.76 -5.98 -7.34
CA GLU A 166 13.60 -6.05 -6.15
C GLU A 166 13.92 -7.50 -5.71
N HIS A 167 13.79 -8.48 -6.61
CA HIS A 167 14.12 -9.89 -6.35
C HIS A 167 13.46 -10.44 -5.08
N ASN A 168 12.20 -10.08 -4.85
CA ASN A 168 11.38 -10.40 -3.66
C ASN A 168 11.89 -9.79 -2.34
N ASP A 169 12.73 -8.76 -2.39
CA ASP A 169 13.01 -7.92 -1.22
C ASP A 169 11.79 -7.05 -0.92
N VAL A 170 10.95 -7.52 -0.02
CA VAL A 170 9.66 -6.88 0.34
C VAL A 170 9.86 -5.44 0.81
N ARG A 171 10.93 -5.14 1.59
CA ARG A 171 11.16 -3.77 2.09
C ARG A 171 11.47 -2.80 0.96
N LYS A 172 12.32 -3.21 0.03
CA LYS A 172 12.66 -2.39 -1.12
C LYS A 172 11.47 -2.23 -2.07
N ALA A 173 10.73 -3.31 -2.33
CA ALA A 173 9.53 -3.27 -3.14
C ALA A 173 8.48 -2.30 -2.58
N LEU A 174 8.21 -2.36 -1.27
CA LEU A 174 7.32 -1.43 -0.59
C LEU A 174 7.83 0.03 -0.62
N ALA A 175 9.14 0.23 -0.47
CA ALA A 175 9.73 1.57 -0.58
C ALA A 175 9.54 2.15 -1.98
N ARG A 176 9.66 1.33 -3.05
CA ARG A 176 9.34 1.77 -4.42
C ARG A 176 7.86 2.03 -4.62
N TYR A 177 7.01 1.15 -4.11
CA TYR A 177 5.56 1.29 -4.20
C TYR A 177 5.09 2.65 -3.66
N ASN A 178 5.57 3.03 -2.51
CA ASN A 178 5.22 4.30 -1.85
C ASN A 178 6.07 5.50 -2.31
N GLY A 179 7.14 5.26 -3.07
CA GLY A 179 8.06 6.32 -3.46
C GLY A 179 9.02 6.79 -2.37
N SER A 180 9.24 5.97 -1.35
CA SER A 180 10.14 6.26 -0.22
C SER A 180 11.45 5.49 -0.28
N ILE A 181 12.05 5.39 -1.47
CA ILE A 181 13.29 4.64 -1.71
C ILE A 181 14.38 5.06 -0.71
N GLY A 182 15.02 4.06 -0.10
CA GLY A 182 16.05 4.27 0.93
C GLY A 182 15.50 4.53 2.34
N ARG A 183 14.20 4.71 2.51
CA ARG A 183 13.54 4.90 3.83
C ARG A 183 12.86 3.62 4.30
N ARG A 184 12.73 3.48 5.61
CA ARG A 184 12.14 2.29 6.25
C ARG A 184 10.75 2.54 6.84
N ASP A 185 10.37 3.80 7.04
CA ASP A 185 9.16 4.19 7.79
C ASP A 185 7.90 3.55 7.22
N TYR A 186 7.69 3.63 5.90
CA TYR A 186 6.55 3.04 5.25
C TYR A 186 6.64 1.50 5.16
N PRO A 187 7.75 0.91 4.66
CA PRO A 187 7.89 -0.54 4.63
C PRO A 187 7.67 -1.21 5.99
N ASP A 188 8.23 -0.66 7.06
CA ASP A 188 8.10 -1.24 8.40
C ASP A 188 6.66 -1.16 8.93
N LYS A 189 5.92 -0.07 8.63
CA LYS A 189 4.48 0.03 8.94
C LYS A 189 3.66 -1.05 8.21
N VAL A 190 3.91 -1.24 6.92
CA VAL A 190 3.19 -2.26 6.14
C VAL A 190 3.53 -3.67 6.65
N ILE A 191 4.79 -3.97 6.91
CA ILE A 191 5.21 -5.28 7.43
C ILE A 191 4.57 -5.52 8.80
N TYR A 192 4.51 -4.51 9.67
CA TYR A 192 3.82 -4.63 10.95
C TYR A 192 2.31 -4.85 10.76
N ALA A 193 1.66 -4.13 9.83
CA ALA A 193 0.26 -4.37 9.50
C ALA A 193 0.06 -5.79 8.96
N TRP A 194 0.95 -6.26 8.09
CA TRP A 194 0.93 -7.61 7.55
C TRP A 194 0.93 -8.69 8.66
N THR A 195 1.73 -8.53 9.72
CA THR A 195 1.72 -9.50 10.83
C THR A 195 0.34 -9.66 11.49
N ARG A 196 -0.50 -8.62 11.45
CA ARG A 196 -1.88 -8.68 11.96
C ARG A 196 -2.84 -9.44 11.04
N TRP A 197 -2.51 -9.52 9.75
CA TRP A 197 -3.25 -10.28 8.74
C TRP A 197 -2.69 -11.69 8.52
N ASN A 198 -1.65 -12.10 9.28
CA ASN A 198 -1.14 -13.47 9.28
C ASN A 198 -2.28 -14.45 9.61
N GLY A 199 -2.26 -15.59 8.95
CA GLY A 199 -3.39 -16.51 8.89
C GLY A 199 -4.07 -16.49 7.53
N ALA A 200 -3.90 -15.38 6.75
CA ALA A 200 -4.23 -15.34 5.34
C ALA A 200 -3.14 -15.99 4.47
N ASP A 201 -1.89 -15.93 4.93
CA ASP A 201 -0.72 -16.43 4.21
C ASP A 201 -0.54 -17.94 4.39
N ASP A 202 -1.09 -18.52 5.48
CA ASP A 202 -1.03 -19.96 5.77
C ASP A 202 -1.90 -20.81 4.82
N LEU A 203 -2.74 -20.18 4.02
CA LEU A 203 -3.57 -20.82 3.00
C LEU A 203 -2.75 -21.23 1.75
N GLY A 204 -1.59 -21.84 1.95
CA GLY A 204 -0.78 -22.44 0.88
C GLY A 204 0.34 -21.57 0.31
N PHE A 205 0.75 -20.51 1.00
CA PHE A 205 1.90 -19.72 0.61
C PHE A 205 3.14 -20.11 1.41
N PRO A 206 4.26 -20.51 0.77
CA PRO A 206 5.53 -20.59 1.48
C PRO A 206 5.90 -19.19 2.00
N PRO A 207 6.45 -19.07 3.22
CA PRO A 207 6.86 -17.78 3.77
C PRO A 207 7.83 -17.10 2.79
N LEU A 208 7.57 -15.84 2.46
CA LEU A 208 8.56 -15.01 1.76
C LEU A 208 9.80 -14.96 2.65
N GLN A 209 10.94 -15.41 2.13
CA GLN A 209 12.19 -15.35 2.85
C GLN A 209 12.55 -13.89 3.07
N THR A 210 12.25 -13.37 4.25
CA THR A 210 12.85 -12.13 4.72
C THR A 210 14.33 -12.44 4.94
N ARG A 211 15.19 -12.00 4.04
CA ARG A 211 16.65 -12.05 4.27
C ARG A 211 16.95 -11.13 5.45
N THR A 212 16.79 -11.64 6.65
CA THR A 212 17.47 -11.11 7.83
C THR A 212 18.95 -11.33 7.56
N GLY A 213 19.73 -10.23 7.56
CA GLY A 213 21.13 -10.21 7.23
C GLY A 213 21.89 -11.37 7.86
N ALA A 214 22.34 -12.30 7.02
CA ALA A 214 23.28 -13.32 7.42
C ALA A 214 24.58 -12.63 7.79
N SER A 215 24.86 -12.59 9.09
CA SER A 215 26.18 -12.32 9.64
C SER A 215 27.12 -13.38 9.09
N ALA A 216 28.00 -12.99 8.18
CA ALA A 216 29.07 -13.82 7.68
C ALA A 216 30.12 -13.99 8.79
N THR A 217 29.97 -15.02 9.62
CA THR A 217 31.09 -15.55 10.39
C THR A 217 31.87 -16.51 9.47
N GLY A 218 32.80 -15.93 8.74
CA GLY A 218 33.81 -16.68 8.01
C GLY A 218 34.71 -17.42 8.99
N THR A 219 34.55 -18.73 9.09
CA THR A 219 35.57 -19.62 9.65
C THR A 219 36.36 -20.19 8.49
N SER A 220 37.54 -19.62 8.28
CA SER A 220 38.55 -20.14 7.38
C SER A 220 39.07 -21.48 7.91
N PRO A 221 39.17 -22.56 7.13
CA PRO A 221 39.87 -23.76 7.56
C PRO A 221 41.37 -23.52 7.48
N ARG A 222 42.03 -23.66 8.62
CA ARG A 222 43.47 -23.62 8.81
C ARG A 222 44.08 -24.86 8.16
N ALA A 223 44.93 -24.66 7.17
CA ALA A 223 45.81 -25.72 6.68
C ALA A 223 46.85 -26.04 7.75
N THR A 224 47.05 -27.30 8.03
CA THR A 224 48.16 -27.85 8.81
C THR A 224 49.05 -28.72 7.93
N PRO A 225 50.35 -28.79 8.23
CA PRO A 225 51.44 -29.13 7.33
C PRO A 225 51.51 -30.61 6.93
#